data_569ed3a099cfb713238f221e5f3f5f72
#
_entry.id   569ed3a099cfb713238f221e5f3f5f72
#
_cell.length_a   1.000
_cell.length_b   1.000
_cell.length_c   1.000
_cell.angle_alpha   90.00
_cell.angle_beta   90.00
_cell.angle_gamma   90.00
#
_symmetry.space_group_name_H-M   'P 1'
#
loop_
_entity.id
_entity.type
_entity.pdbx_description
1 polymer ?
#
loop_
_entity_poly.entity_id
_entity_poly.type
_entity_poly.pdbx_seq_one_letter_code
_entity_poly.pdbx_strand_id
1 'polypeptide(L)'
;MLNLYWKSNGQSRNLLPKPFKTEADFENYVFKNQDLLGDVFILYRQIHTGNKQGIPDMLGVDQDSRICIIEMKNVQVGEEIVPQVLGYAMWAETNPDSIKAIWLEAKSRPEDVQIDWDSLEIRIIVFAPS
;
A
#
# COMPACT_ATOMS: atom_id res chain seq x y z
N MET A 1 1.67 -23.70 -9.63
CA MET A 1 0.63 -23.28 -8.69
C MET A 1 1.11 -23.49 -7.26
N LEU A 2 1.00 -22.47 -6.43
CA LEU A 2 1.38 -22.57 -5.02
C LEU A 2 0.23 -23.18 -4.22
N ASN A 3 0.49 -24.27 -3.51
CA ASN A 3 -0.48 -24.86 -2.59
C ASN A 3 -0.04 -24.60 -1.16
N LEU A 4 -0.95 -24.05 -0.36
CA LEU A 4 -0.72 -23.78 1.04
C LEU A 4 -1.58 -24.70 1.89
N TYR A 5 -1.00 -25.24 2.94
CA TYR A 5 -1.68 -26.13 3.88
C TYR A 5 -1.54 -25.60 5.29
N TRP A 6 -2.62 -25.72 6.03
CA TRP A 6 -2.65 -25.38 7.45
C TRP A 6 -2.86 -26.66 8.27
N LYS A 7 -2.05 -26.86 9.30
CA LYS A 7 -2.18 -28.00 10.19
C LYS A 7 -2.69 -27.53 11.55
N SER A 8 -3.81 -28.07 11.97
CA SER A 8 -4.41 -27.79 13.28
C SER A 8 -5.02 -29.05 13.85
N ASN A 9 -4.78 -29.33 15.13
CA ASN A 9 -5.33 -30.51 15.82
C ASN A 9 -5.04 -31.83 15.10
N GLY A 10 -3.86 -31.95 14.50
CA GLY A 10 -3.46 -33.16 13.80
C GLY A 10 -4.06 -33.32 12.41
N GLN A 11 -4.89 -32.38 11.97
CA GLN A 11 -5.48 -32.39 10.63
C GLN A 11 -4.82 -31.33 9.74
N SER A 12 -4.55 -31.72 8.49
CA SER A 12 -4.05 -30.80 7.48
C SER A 12 -5.19 -30.36 6.57
N ARG A 13 -5.28 -29.06 6.31
CA ARG A 13 -6.29 -28.49 5.42
C ARG A 13 -5.60 -27.69 4.33
N ASN A 14 -6.09 -27.82 3.11
CA ASN A 14 -5.63 -27.01 2.00
C ASN A 14 -6.22 -25.60 2.15
N LEU A 15 -5.35 -24.59 2.12
CA LEU A 15 -5.77 -23.19 2.16
C LEU A 15 -6.07 -22.74 0.73
N LEU A 16 -7.32 -22.41 0.48
CA LEU A 16 -7.76 -21.90 -0.81
C LEU A 16 -7.81 -20.37 -0.78
N PRO A 17 -7.43 -19.70 -1.88
CA PRO A 17 -7.56 -18.26 -1.96
C PRO A 17 -9.03 -17.87 -1.78
N LYS A 18 -9.27 -16.90 -0.90
CA LYS A 18 -10.60 -16.35 -0.69
C LYS A 18 -10.53 -14.84 -0.84
N PRO A 19 -11.03 -14.30 -1.95
CA PRO A 19 -11.01 -12.85 -2.16
C PRO A 19 -11.93 -12.15 -1.18
N PHE A 20 -11.62 -10.91 -0.85
CA PHE A 20 -12.50 -10.05 -0.09
C PHE A 20 -13.69 -9.65 -0.94
N LYS A 21 -14.81 -9.32 -0.30
CA LYS A 21 -16.02 -8.92 -1.04
C LYS A 21 -15.82 -7.61 -1.78
N THR A 22 -15.09 -6.67 -1.18
CA THR A 22 -14.83 -5.36 -1.78
C THR A 22 -13.38 -4.95 -1.61
N GLU A 23 -12.92 -4.00 -2.39
CA GLU A 23 -11.59 -3.41 -2.21
C GLU A 23 -11.47 -2.72 -0.85
N ALA A 24 -12.56 -2.11 -0.37
CA ALA A 24 -12.57 -1.48 0.95
C ALA A 24 -12.32 -2.50 2.07
N ASP A 25 -12.90 -3.69 1.98
CA ASP A 25 -12.65 -4.76 2.95
C ASP A 25 -11.19 -5.22 2.92
N PHE A 26 -10.63 -5.37 1.73
CA PHE A 26 -9.24 -5.73 1.54
C PHE A 26 -8.31 -4.66 2.11
N GLU A 27 -8.56 -3.41 1.80
CA GLU A 27 -7.79 -2.28 2.30
C GLU A 27 -7.85 -2.19 3.83
N ASN A 28 -9.04 -2.36 4.41
CA ASN A 28 -9.20 -2.40 5.87
C ASN A 28 -8.39 -3.51 6.51
N TYR A 29 -8.40 -4.69 5.90
CA TYR A 29 -7.64 -5.82 6.42
C TYR A 29 -6.14 -5.53 6.43
N VAL A 30 -5.60 -5.02 5.32
CA VAL A 30 -4.18 -4.68 5.23
C VAL A 30 -3.83 -3.56 6.21
N PHE A 31 -4.69 -2.54 6.33
CA PHE A 31 -4.47 -1.43 7.24
C PHE A 31 -4.41 -1.89 8.71
N LYS A 32 -5.25 -2.84 9.08
CA LYS A 32 -5.25 -3.40 10.44
C LYS A 32 -4.11 -4.38 10.68
N ASN A 33 -3.51 -4.91 9.63
CA ASN A 33 -2.44 -5.90 9.70
C ASN A 33 -1.22 -5.37 8.95
N GLN A 34 -0.68 -4.24 9.41
CA GLN A 34 0.41 -3.53 8.72
C GLN A 34 1.69 -4.34 8.63
N ASP A 35 1.83 -5.40 9.42
CA ASP A 35 2.94 -6.34 9.29
C ASP A 35 3.03 -6.96 7.89
N LEU A 36 1.91 -7.03 7.17
CA LEU A 36 1.89 -7.52 5.79
C LEU A 36 2.66 -6.60 4.84
N LEU A 37 2.84 -5.35 5.21
CA LEU A 37 3.57 -4.36 4.42
C LEU A 37 5.09 -4.43 4.64
N GLY A 38 5.55 -5.28 5.58
CA GLY A 38 6.95 -5.39 5.90
C GLY A 38 7.48 -4.17 6.64
N ASP A 39 8.47 -3.50 6.05
CA ASP A 39 9.13 -2.34 6.64
C ASP A 39 8.41 -1.00 6.39
N VAL A 40 7.21 -1.04 5.87
CA VAL A 40 6.48 0.18 5.48
C VAL A 40 5.61 0.66 6.63
N PHE A 41 5.75 1.94 6.97
CA PHE A 41 4.92 2.63 7.95
C PHE A 41 3.91 3.50 7.21
N ILE A 42 2.61 3.32 7.48
CA ILE A 42 1.54 4.07 6.81
C ILE A 42 1.40 5.46 7.42
N LEU A 43 1.54 6.49 6.59
CA LEU A 43 1.38 7.89 6.98
C LEU A 43 -0.04 8.40 6.70
N TYR A 44 -0.67 7.92 5.66
CA TYR A 44 -1.92 8.46 5.18
C TYR A 44 -2.74 7.36 4.51
N ARG A 45 -4.03 7.38 4.77
CA ARG A 45 -4.99 6.51 4.12
C ARG A 45 -6.12 7.36 3.57
N GLN A 46 -6.38 7.24 2.27
CA GLN A 46 -7.49 7.94 1.65
C GLN A 46 -8.80 7.25 2.04
N ILE A 47 -9.74 8.05 2.55
CA ILE A 47 -11.10 7.56 2.76
C ILE A 47 -11.84 7.79 1.45
N HIS A 48 -12.33 6.70 0.86
CA HIS A 48 -13.02 6.78 -0.44
C HIS A 48 -14.36 7.47 -0.30
N THR A 49 -14.46 8.65 -0.92
CA THR A 49 -15.70 9.43 -0.98
C THR A 49 -16.31 9.44 -2.39
N GLY A 50 -15.88 8.50 -3.24
CA GLY A 50 -16.41 8.35 -4.58
C GLY A 50 -15.63 9.06 -5.69
N ASN A 51 -14.76 10.01 -5.36
CA ASN A 51 -13.96 10.73 -6.36
C ASN A 51 -12.47 10.53 -6.10
N LYS A 52 -11.92 9.49 -6.70
CA LYS A 52 -10.49 9.23 -6.65
C LYS A 52 -9.81 9.98 -7.81
N GLN A 53 -9.21 11.13 -7.52
CA GLN A 53 -8.56 11.96 -8.54
C GLN A 53 -7.05 11.74 -8.56
N GLY A 54 -6.62 10.54 -8.96
CA GLY A 54 -5.21 10.25 -9.11
C GLY A 54 -4.40 10.23 -7.80
N ILE A 55 -5.08 10.24 -6.65
CA ILE A 55 -4.45 10.13 -5.34
C ILE A 55 -4.41 8.65 -4.96
N PRO A 56 -3.26 8.13 -4.53
CA PRO A 56 -3.15 6.72 -4.15
C PRO A 56 -3.97 6.37 -2.91
N ASP A 57 -4.29 5.09 -2.74
CA ASP A 57 -5.06 4.60 -1.60
C ASP A 57 -4.38 4.87 -0.27
N MET A 58 -3.08 4.64 -0.22
CA MET A 58 -2.27 4.87 0.97
C MET A 58 -0.91 5.43 0.59
N LEU A 59 -0.36 6.23 1.49
CA LEU A 59 1.02 6.67 1.44
C LEU A 59 1.73 6.21 2.70
N GLY A 60 2.94 5.75 2.54
CA GLY A 60 3.77 5.31 3.64
C GLY A 60 5.22 5.69 3.44
N VAL A 61 6.05 5.25 4.36
CA VAL A 61 7.49 5.44 4.30
C VAL A 61 8.17 4.14 4.73
N ASP A 62 9.26 3.78 4.09
CA ASP A 62 10.02 2.59 4.47
C ASP A 62 11.26 2.95 5.27
N GLN A 63 12.01 1.93 5.70
CA GLN A 63 13.22 2.12 6.53
C GLN A 63 14.37 2.75 5.74
N ASP A 64 14.32 2.73 4.41
CA ASP A 64 15.30 3.39 3.55
C ASP A 64 14.91 4.83 3.22
N SER A 65 13.94 5.38 3.94
CA SER A 65 13.45 6.76 3.78
C SER A 65 12.84 7.05 2.43
N ARG A 66 12.27 6.02 1.78
CA ARG A 66 11.53 6.18 0.52
C ARG A 66 10.05 6.38 0.82
N ILE A 67 9.42 7.24 0.04
CA ILE A 67 7.96 7.38 0.08
C ILE A 67 7.36 6.19 -0.67
N CYS A 68 6.43 5.50 -0.03
CA CYS A 68 5.76 4.34 -0.58
C CYS A 68 4.36 4.70 -1.01
N ILE A 69 4.05 4.46 -2.28
CA ILE A 69 2.71 4.58 -2.81
C ILE A 69 2.12 3.19 -2.81
N ILE A 70 1.01 3.01 -2.11
CA ILE A 70 0.41 1.71 -1.90
C ILE A 70 -0.95 1.67 -2.59
N GLU A 71 -1.10 0.74 -3.52
CA GLU A 71 -2.35 0.53 -4.26
C GLU A 71 -2.90 -0.84 -3.94
N MET A 72 -4.19 -0.90 -3.64
CA MET A 72 -4.90 -2.13 -3.30
C MET A 72 -5.85 -2.53 -4.43
N LYS A 73 -5.74 -3.77 -4.89
CA LYS A 73 -6.65 -4.33 -5.89
C LYS A 73 -7.17 -5.68 -5.40
N ASN A 74 -8.47 -5.81 -5.24
CA ASN A 74 -9.11 -7.06 -4.79
C ASN A 74 -9.45 -7.98 -5.97
N VAL A 75 -8.69 -7.87 -7.05
CA VAL A 75 -8.82 -8.70 -8.24
C VAL A 75 -7.43 -9.04 -8.75
N GLN A 76 -7.34 -10.08 -9.56
CA GLN A 76 -6.10 -10.39 -10.24
C GLN A 76 -5.70 -9.20 -11.11
N VAL A 77 -4.45 -8.77 -10.98
CA VAL A 77 -3.94 -7.65 -11.77
C VAL A 77 -3.03 -8.16 -12.88
N GLY A 78 -3.06 -7.46 -14.02
CA GLY A 78 -2.18 -7.72 -15.15
C GLY A 78 -1.47 -6.43 -15.56
N GLU A 79 -1.08 -6.35 -16.82
CA GLU A 79 -0.33 -5.22 -17.34
C GLU A 79 -1.09 -3.89 -17.25
N GLU A 80 -2.42 -3.94 -17.14
CA GLU A 80 -3.27 -2.74 -17.06
C GLU A 80 -3.03 -1.91 -15.80
N ILE A 81 -2.40 -2.49 -14.78
CA ILE A 81 -2.08 -1.74 -13.55
C ILE A 81 -0.91 -0.76 -13.78
N VAL A 82 -0.06 -1.02 -14.75
CA VAL A 82 1.16 -0.24 -14.96
C VAL A 82 0.88 1.24 -15.25
N PRO A 83 -0.04 1.61 -16.17
CA PRO A 83 -0.34 3.03 -16.37
C PRO A 83 -0.85 3.74 -15.12
N GLN A 84 -1.64 3.05 -14.30
CA GLN A 84 -2.19 3.61 -13.07
C GLN A 84 -1.07 3.91 -12.06
N VAL A 85 -0.18 2.96 -11.81
CA VAL A 85 0.90 3.15 -10.84
C VAL A 85 1.94 4.14 -11.34
N LEU A 86 2.20 4.20 -12.65
CA LEU A 86 3.06 5.24 -13.22
C LEU A 86 2.45 6.62 -13.04
N GLY A 87 1.13 6.74 -13.17
CA GLY A 87 0.41 8.00 -12.90
C GLY A 87 0.61 8.47 -11.48
N TYR A 88 0.54 7.56 -10.51
CA TYR A 88 0.79 7.90 -9.11
C TYR A 88 2.26 8.31 -8.87
N ALA A 89 3.21 7.62 -9.50
CA ALA A 89 4.61 7.98 -9.38
C ALA A 89 4.89 9.37 -9.96
N MET A 90 4.31 9.69 -11.10
CA MET A 90 4.41 11.02 -11.70
C MET A 90 3.77 12.09 -10.83
N TRP A 91 2.61 11.79 -10.23
CA TRP A 91 1.98 12.70 -9.29
C TRP A 91 2.90 12.99 -8.11
N ALA A 92 3.51 11.96 -7.54
CA ALA A 92 4.41 12.11 -6.40
C ALA A 92 5.64 12.95 -6.76
N GLU A 93 6.23 12.72 -7.92
CA GLU A 93 7.41 13.48 -8.37
C GLU A 93 7.09 14.94 -8.63
N THR A 94 5.86 15.24 -9.08
CA THR A 94 5.46 16.62 -9.39
C THR A 94 4.81 17.34 -8.22
N ASN A 95 4.50 16.62 -7.12
CA ASN A 95 3.83 17.20 -5.96
C ASN A 95 4.55 16.86 -4.64
N PRO A 96 5.87 17.10 -4.54
CA PRO A 96 6.61 16.79 -3.31
C PRO A 96 6.09 17.58 -2.10
N ASP A 97 5.60 18.80 -2.32
CA ASP A 97 5.06 19.61 -1.23
C ASP A 97 3.77 19.01 -0.65
N SER A 98 2.95 18.37 -1.48
CA SER A 98 1.74 17.69 -1.02
C SER A 98 2.11 16.48 -0.14
N ILE A 99 3.14 15.74 -0.52
CA ILE A 99 3.63 14.60 0.26
C ILE A 99 4.23 15.09 1.58
N LYS A 100 4.99 16.19 1.53
CA LYS A 100 5.57 16.79 2.74
C LYS A 100 4.49 17.24 3.71
N ALA A 101 3.39 17.80 3.21
CA ALA A 101 2.26 18.18 4.05
C ALA A 101 1.64 16.95 4.75
N ILE A 102 1.48 15.84 4.01
CA ILE A 102 0.99 14.59 4.59
C ILE A 102 1.94 14.09 5.67
N TRP A 103 3.24 14.15 5.44
CA TRP A 103 4.25 13.78 6.41
C TRP A 103 4.13 14.61 7.70
N LEU A 104 3.99 15.92 7.56
CA LEU A 104 3.90 16.84 8.70
C LEU A 104 2.59 16.70 9.47
N GLU A 105 1.50 16.36 8.78
CA GLU A 105 0.18 16.21 9.39
C GLU A 105 -0.07 14.80 9.94
N ALA A 106 0.81 13.84 9.67
CA ALA A 106 0.64 12.48 10.14
C ALA A 106 0.60 12.43 11.66
N LYS A 107 -0.34 11.68 12.22
CA LYS A 107 -0.51 11.53 13.67
C LYS A 107 0.70 10.86 14.32
N SER A 108 1.39 10.03 13.56
CA SER A 108 2.54 9.28 14.04
C SER A 108 3.49 9.09 12.87
N ARG A 109 4.79 9.15 13.16
CA ARG A 109 5.87 9.00 12.18
C ARG A 109 6.99 8.17 12.79
N PRO A 110 7.70 7.34 11.98
CA PRO A 110 8.87 6.66 12.51
C PRO A 110 9.98 7.66 12.84
N GLU A 111 10.61 7.49 14.01
CA GLU A 111 11.59 8.45 14.53
C GLU A 111 12.93 8.38 13.78
N ASP A 112 13.27 7.21 13.25
CA ASP A 112 14.57 6.93 12.67
C ASP A 112 14.58 7.12 11.14
N VAL A 113 13.52 7.67 10.57
CA VAL A 113 13.41 7.93 9.13
C VAL A 113 13.55 9.42 8.88
N GLN A 114 14.45 9.75 7.96
CA GLN A 114 14.65 11.14 7.50
C GLN A 114 14.50 11.19 6.00
N ILE A 115 13.52 11.94 5.53
CA ILE A 115 13.20 12.04 4.11
C ILE A 115 13.98 13.20 3.49
N ASP A 116 14.68 12.91 2.38
CA ASP A 116 15.33 13.93 1.58
C ASP A 116 14.31 14.52 0.61
N TRP A 117 13.77 15.69 0.97
CA TRP A 117 12.74 16.35 0.17
C TRP A 117 13.27 16.95 -1.13
N ASP A 118 14.57 17.15 -1.22
CA ASP A 118 15.21 17.66 -2.44
C ASP A 118 15.48 16.54 -3.44
N SER A 119 15.57 15.30 -2.96
CA SER A 119 15.83 14.12 -3.79
C SER A 119 14.93 12.97 -3.36
N LEU A 120 13.63 13.15 -3.58
CA LEU A 120 12.60 12.22 -3.10
C LEU A 120 12.65 10.92 -3.89
N GLU A 121 12.79 9.80 -3.18
CA GLU A 121 12.70 8.47 -3.76
C GLU A 121 11.31 7.90 -3.56
N ILE A 122 10.75 7.32 -4.62
CA ILE A 122 9.40 6.75 -4.63
C ILE A 122 9.47 5.25 -4.84
N ARG A 123 8.77 4.53 -3.98
CA ARG A 123 8.58 3.08 -4.09
C ARG A 123 7.10 2.80 -4.29
N ILE A 124 6.78 1.95 -5.26
CA ILE A 124 5.38 1.59 -5.55
C ILE A 124 5.14 0.16 -5.08
N ILE A 125 4.07 -0.02 -4.32
CA ILE A 125 3.65 -1.31 -3.80
C ILE A 125 2.24 -1.57 -4.26
N VAL A 126 2.02 -2.68 -4.96
CA VAL A 126 0.69 -3.12 -5.36
C VAL A 126 0.35 -4.38 -4.58
N PHE A 127 -0.75 -4.33 -3.84
CA PHE A 127 -1.30 -5.49 -3.17
C PHE A 127 -2.48 -6.03 -3.96
N ALA A 128 -2.41 -7.31 -4.33
CA ALA A 128 -3.45 -7.97 -5.08
C ALA A 128 -3.48 -9.46 -4.70
N PRO A 129 -4.60 -10.15 -4.94
CA PRO A 129 -4.71 -11.57 -4.62
C PRO A 129 -3.80 -12.47 -5.45
N SER A 130 -3.41 -12.06 -6.63
CA SER A 130 -2.49 -12.83 -7.47
C SER A 130 -2.07 -12.04 -8.70
#